data_ef4f99e54333fcbb4d2fdac20963a366
#
_entry.id   ef4f99e54333fcbb4d2fdac20963a366
#
_cell.length_a   1.000
_cell.length_b   1.000
_cell.length_c   1.000
_cell.angle_alpha   90.00
_cell.angle_beta   90.00
_cell.angle_gamma   90.00
#
_symmetry.space_group_name_H-M   'P 1'
#
loop_
_entity.id
_entity.type
_entity.pdbx_description
1 polymer ?
#
loop_
_entity_poly.entity_id
_entity_poly.type
_entity_poly.pdbx_seq_one_letter_code
_entity_poly.pdbx_strand_id
1 'polypeptide(L)'
;YCIGLFGNTILAITMNELNKLNELMVITMEECGELIQACSKAIRCNDYNNDTLKEEIGDVMCMIELIKSNGLVTQREIDNQIQTKRMKLMKWSKLL
;
A
#
# COMPACT_ATOMS: atom_id res chain seq x y z
N TYR A 1 -17.38 -9.30 11.71
CA TYR A 1 -16.67 -8.03 11.62
C TYR A 1 -16.65 -7.25 12.89
N CYS A 2 -15.72 -6.32 12.98
CA CYS A 2 -15.40 -5.57 14.18
C CYS A 2 -16.17 -4.26 14.30
N ILE A 3 -17.14 -3.98 13.45
CA ILE A 3 -17.76 -2.68 13.37
C ILE A 3 -19.28 -2.75 13.50
N GLY A 4 -19.89 -1.63 13.82
CA GLY A 4 -21.33 -1.50 13.84
C GLY A 4 -22.01 -1.80 15.17
N LEU A 5 -21.25 -2.03 16.22
CA LEU A 5 -21.80 -2.41 17.52
C LEU A 5 -21.68 -1.31 18.57
N PHE A 6 -21.76 -0.05 18.15
CA PHE A 6 -21.52 1.09 19.01
C PHE A 6 -22.75 1.98 19.16
N GLY A 7 -22.72 2.88 20.13
CA GLY A 7 -23.80 3.84 20.34
C GLY A 7 -23.94 4.82 19.18
N ASN A 8 -25.13 5.39 19.01
CA ASN A 8 -25.50 6.14 17.80
C ASN A 8 -24.59 7.33 17.49
N THR A 9 -24.31 8.20 18.47
CA THR A 9 -23.52 9.42 18.24
C THR A 9 -22.04 9.10 18.00
N ILE A 10 -21.49 8.25 18.82
CA ILE A 10 -20.10 7.80 18.67
C ILE A 10 -19.95 7.03 17.36
N LEU A 11 -20.95 6.23 17.00
CA LEU A 11 -20.96 5.49 15.75
C LEU A 11 -20.91 6.41 14.53
N ALA A 12 -21.66 7.52 14.54
CA ALA A 12 -21.67 8.45 13.41
C ALA A 12 -20.28 9.04 13.15
N ILE A 13 -19.57 9.47 14.20
CA ILE A 13 -18.21 10.00 14.09
C ILE A 13 -17.25 8.89 13.65
N THR A 14 -17.36 7.72 14.25
CA THR A 14 -16.54 6.56 13.92
C THR A 14 -16.76 6.10 12.48
N MET A 15 -18.01 6.13 12.02
CA MET A 15 -18.33 5.74 10.63
C MET A 15 -17.68 6.67 9.61
N ASN A 16 -17.61 7.98 9.87
CA ASN A 16 -16.90 8.89 8.98
C ASN A 16 -15.42 8.53 8.86
N GLU A 17 -14.79 8.23 9.99
CA GLU A 17 -13.38 7.82 9.98
C GLU A 17 -13.19 6.46 9.30
N LEU A 18 -14.08 5.50 9.57
CA LEU A 18 -14.03 4.18 8.94
C LEU A 18 -14.26 4.27 7.43
N ASN A 19 -15.17 5.14 6.98
CA ASN A 19 -15.40 5.33 5.55
C ASN A 19 -14.16 5.90 4.87
N LYS A 20 -13.49 6.85 5.51
CA LYS A 20 -12.25 7.42 5.00
C LYS A 20 -11.14 6.38 4.96
N LEU A 21 -10.97 5.61 6.01
CA LEU A 21 -9.95 4.57 6.07
C LEU A 21 -10.23 3.43 5.09
N ASN A 22 -11.51 3.06 4.94
CA ASN A 22 -11.89 2.06 3.95
C ASN A 22 -11.59 2.54 2.53
N GLU A 23 -11.89 3.79 2.22
CA GLU A 23 -11.57 4.37 0.93
C GLU A 23 -10.06 4.34 0.68
N LEU A 24 -9.28 4.73 1.69
CA LEU A 24 -7.83 4.68 1.61
C LEU A 24 -7.33 3.26 1.31
N MET A 25 -7.88 2.25 1.98
CA MET A 25 -7.50 0.86 1.73
C MET A 25 -7.92 0.39 0.35
N VAL A 26 -9.13 0.73 -0.09
CA VAL A 26 -9.63 0.32 -1.41
C VAL A 26 -8.76 0.92 -2.52
N ILE A 27 -8.45 2.21 -2.44
CA ILE A 27 -7.60 2.86 -3.45
C ILE A 27 -6.19 2.26 -3.41
N THR A 28 -5.67 1.98 -2.22
CA THR A 28 -4.36 1.32 -2.09
C THR A 28 -4.35 -0.04 -2.79
N MET A 29 -5.43 -0.83 -2.61
CA MET A 29 -5.56 -2.10 -3.30
C MET A 29 -5.58 -1.94 -4.82
N GLU A 30 -6.31 -0.93 -5.31
CA GLU A 30 -6.38 -0.65 -6.75
C GLU A 30 -5.00 -0.29 -7.32
N GLU A 31 -4.27 0.58 -6.63
CA GLU A 31 -2.95 0.99 -7.08
C GLU A 31 -1.95 -0.16 -7.01
N CYS A 32 -2.03 -1.00 -6.00
CA CYS A 32 -1.20 -2.21 -5.92
C CYS A 32 -1.53 -3.17 -7.06
N GLY A 33 -2.81 -3.31 -7.42
CA GLY A 33 -3.24 -4.13 -8.55
C GLY A 33 -2.69 -3.62 -9.87
N GLU A 34 -2.70 -2.31 -10.07
CA GLU A 34 -2.14 -1.70 -11.27
C GLU A 34 -0.63 -1.87 -11.33
N LEU A 35 0.06 -1.81 -10.19
CA LEU A 35 1.49 -2.09 -10.13
C LEU A 35 1.78 -3.54 -10.50
N ILE A 36 0.97 -4.48 -10.05
CA ILE A 36 1.10 -5.89 -10.44
C ILE A 36 1.00 -6.03 -11.96
N GLN A 37 0.02 -5.38 -12.58
CA GLN A 37 -0.17 -5.41 -14.02
C GLN A 37 1.04 -4.79 -14.75
N ALA A 38 1.55 -3.67 -14.24
CA ALA A 38 2.71 -3.00 -14.83
C ALA A 38 3.95 -3.89 -14.77
N CYS A 39 4.17 -4.59 -13.67
CA CYS A 39 5.29 -5.53 -13.53
C CYS A 39 5.14 -6.70 -14.52
N SER A 40 3.95 -7.25 -14.64
CA SER A 40 3.66 -8.33 -15.58
C SER A 40 3.92 -7.89 -17.02
N LYS A 41 3.48 -6.69 -17.38
CA LYS A 41 3.70 -6.14 -18.71
C LYS A 41 5.18 -5.90 -18.99
N ALA A 42 5.93 -5.43 -17.99
CA ALA A 42 7.38 -5.23 -18.13
C ALA A 42 8.07 -6.54 -18.51
N ILE A 43 7.67 -7.65 -17.89
CA ILE A 43 8.21 -8.97 -18.21
C ILE A 43 7.81 -9.39 -19.63
N ARG A 44 6.52 -9.29 -19.97
CA ARG A 44 6.00 -9.72 -21.25
C ARG A 44 6.59 -8.95 -22.43
N CYS A 45 6.82 -7.65 -22.25
CA CYS A 45 7.34 -6.78 -23.29
C CYS A 45 8.86 -6.59 -23.20
N ASN A 46 9.51 -7.19 -22.22
CA ASN A 46 10.93 -7.02 -21.94
C ASN A 46 11.33 -5.53 -21.91
N ASP A 47 10.51 -4.75 -21.22
CA ASP A 47 10.69 -3.30 -21.11
C ASP A 47 10.55 -2.88 -19.63
N TYR A 48 11.66 -2.90 -18.92
CA TYR A 48 11.69 -2.63 -17.49
C TYR A 48 11.86 -1.15 -17.15
N ASN A 49 11.96 -0.29 -18.14
CA ASN A 49 12.13 1.14 -17.97
C ASN A 49 10.99 1.93 -18.63
N ASN A 50 9.79 1.37 -18.61
CA ASN A 50 8.62 2.01 -19.21
C ASN A 50 7.98 3.01 -18.26
N ASP A 51 7.26 3.98 -18.83
CA ASP A 51 6.64 5.05 -18.06
C ASP A 51 5.49 4.55 -17.18
N THR A 52 4.78 3.53 -17.63
CA THR A 52 3.67 2.95 -16.86
C THR A 52 4.16 2.40 -15.52
N LEU A 53 5.28 1.68 -15.53
CA LEU A 53 5.86 1.14 -14.30
C LEU A 53 6.22 2.27 -13.33
N LYS A 54 6.81 3.35 -13.83
CA LYS A 54 7.18 4.51 -13.02
C LYS A 54 5.96 5.17 -12.41
N GLU A 55 4.91 5.35 -13.20
CA GLU A 55 3.65 5.93 -12.73
C GLU A 55 3.02 5.09 -11.61
N GLU A 56 2.95 3.79 -11.81
CA GLU A 56 2.30 2.91 -10.83
C GLU A 56 3.11 2.83 -9.53
N ILE A 57 4.42 2.89 -9.60
CA ILE A 57 5.25 2.96 -8.39
C ILE A 57 4.96 4.26 -7.65
N GLY A 58 4.89 5.38 -8.37
CA GLY A 58 4.55 6.67 -7.76
C GLY A 58 3.18 6.66 -7.11
N ASP A 59 2.19 6.07 -7.78
CA ASP A 59 0.83 5.99 -7.24
C ASP A 59 0.78 5.17 -5.96
N VAL A 60 1.47 4.04 -5.91
CA VAL A 60 1.55 3.21 -4.69
C VAL A 60 2.27 3.98 -3.57
N MET A 61 3.36 4.66 -3.88
CA MET A 61 4.09 5.45 -2.88
C MET A 61 3.23 6.57 -2.33
N CYS A 62 2.41 7.20 -3.17
CA CYS A 62 1.46 8.21 -2.71
C CYS A 62 0.49 7.63 -1.68
N MET A 63 -0.04 6.45 -1.94
CA MET A 63 -0.96 5.80 -1.00
C MET A 63 -0.26 5.44 0.32
N ILE A 64 0.99 5.02 0.25
CA ILE A 64 1.77 4.75 1.46
C ILE A 64 1.95 6.01 2.29
N GLU A 65 2.23 7.14 1.66
CA GLU A 65 2.34 8.43 2.36
C GLU A 65 1.03 8.82 3.03
N LEU A 66 -0.11 8.59 2.36
CA LEU A 66 -1.41 8.88 2.94
C LEU A 66 -1.73 7.95 4.11
N ILE A 67 -1.35 6.70 4.03
CA ILE A 67 -1.49 5.76 5.15
C ILE A 67 -0.70 6.25 6.36
N LYS A 68 0.52 6.72 6.14
CA LYS A 68 1.36 7.31 7.20
C LYS A 68 0.71 8.56 7.79
N SER A 69 0.25 9.47 6.94
CA SER A 69 -0.32 10.73 7.41
C SER A 69 -1.62 10.54 8.18
N ASN A 70 -2.31 9.43 7.97
CA ASN A 70 -3.49 9.06 8.75
C ASN A 70 -3.12 8.31 10.04
N GLY A 71 -1.85 8.17 10.35
CA GLY A 71 -1.40 7.60 11.61
C GLY A 71 -1.48 6.09 11.71
N LEU A 72 -1.67 5.39 10.60
CA LEU A 72 -1.84 3.92 10.61
C LEU A 72 -0.51 3.19 10.68
N VAL A 73 0.55 3.82 10.22
CA VAL A 73 1.89 3.25 10.22
C VAL A 73 2.90 4.38 10.33
N THR A 74 4.03 4.13 10.99
CA THR A 74 5.11 5.10 11.11
C THR A 74 6.23 4.78 10.13
N GLN A 75 7.02 5.79 9.80
CA GLN A 75 8.21 5.60 8.96
C GLN A 75 9.17 4.59 9.57
N ARG A 76 9.30 4.62 10.90
CA ARG A 76 10.17 3.68 11.62
C ARG A 76 9.73 2.23 11.40
N GLU A 77 8.43 1.99 11.49
CA GLU A 77 7.87 0.65 11.25
C GLU A 77 8.12 0.21 9.82
N ILE A 78 7.95 1.12 8.86
CA ILE A 78 8.23 0.85 7.45
C ILE A 78 9.71 0.52 7.27
N ASP A 79 10.60 1.33 7.81
CA ASP A 79 12.05 1.13 7.68
C ASP A 79 12.49 -0.20 8.29
N ASN A 80 11.94 -0.56 9.45
CA ASN A 80 12.23 -1.83 10.09
C ASN A 80 11.81 -3.00 9.20
N GLN A 81 10.63 -2.91 8.59
CA GLN A 81 10.14 -3.98 7.72
C GLN A 81 10.95 -4.05 6.42
N ILE A 82 11.40 -2.92 5.89
CA ILE A 82 12.29 -2.89 4.73
C ILE A 82 13.56 -3.69 5.03
N GLN A 83 14.17 -3.46 6.19
CA GLN A 83 15.37 -4.20 6.58
C GLN A 83 15.10 -5.69 6.74
N THR A 84 13.98 -6.04 7.37
CA THR A 84 13.58 -7.44 7.52
C THR A 84 13.42 -8.10 6.15
N LYS A 85 12.78 -7.43 5.21
CA LYS A 85 12.59 -7.96 3.86
C LYS A 85 13.92 -8.11 3.12
N ARG A 86 14.81 -7.12 3.25
CA ARG A 86 16.13 -7.19 2.62
C ARG A 86 16.91 -8.40 3.12
N MET A 87 16.87 -8.67 4.42
CA MET A 87 17.54 -9.84 4.99
C MET A 87 16.97 -11.15 4.44
N LYS A 88 15.65 -11.23 4.28
CA LYS A 88 15.01 -12.39 3.67
C LYS A 88 15.43 -12.57 2.21
N LEU A 89 15.49 -11.49 1.45
CA LEU A 89 15.89 -11.53 0.05
C LEU A 89 17.35 -11.99 -0.12
N MET A 90 18.22 -11.56 0.77
CA MET A 90 19.62 -12.03 0.76
C MET A 90 19.70 -13.55 0.92
N LYS A 91 18.77 -14.13 1.65
CA LYS A 91 18.75 -15.57 1.92
C LYS A 91 18.06 -16.38 0.83
N TRP A 92 17.00 -15.82 0.22
CA TRP A 92 16.10 -16.58 -0.66
C TRP A 92 16.13 -16.15 -2.12
N SER A 93 16.78 -15.05 -2.46
CA SER A 93 16.79 -14.54 -3.83
C SER A 93 18.18 -14.13 -4.27
N LYS A 94 18.31 -13.80 -5.55
CA LYS A 94 19.56 -13.32 -6.14
C LYS A 94 19.59 -11.79 -6.25
N LEU A 95 18.61 -11.09 -5.66
CA LEU A 95 18.51 -9.63 -5.77
C LEU A 95 19.52 -8.89 -4.90
N LEU A 96 19.94 -9.49 -3.83
CA LEU A 96 20.86 -8.87 -2.88
C LEU A 96 22.02 -9.79 -2.53
#